data_4aedf746d1c08431a67de026977ef52c
#
_entry.id   4aedf746d1c08431a67de026977ef52c
#
_cell.length_a   1.000
_cell.length_b   1.000
_cell.length_c   1.000
_cell.angle_alpha   90.00
_cell.angle_beta   90.00
_cell.angle_gamma   90.00
#
_symmetry.space_group_name_H-M   'P 1'
#
loop_
_entity.id
_entity.type
_entity.pdbx_description
1 polymer ?
#
loop_
_entity_poly.entity_id
_entity_poly.type
_entity_poly.pdbx_seq_one_letter_code
_entity_poly.pdbx_strand_id
1 'polypeptide(L)'
;MKYFVVSDIHSFYIELKRALDKAGFNKRNKDHTLIVCGDIFDRGPDTLGVYKFLTSIPKKRCILIKGNHELLYEKLLEKKLPESYDFSNHTVDTFCQIAGYDQEILAPKYSRKFDDVPRERIRQA
;
A
#
# COMPACT_ATOMS: atom_id res chain seq x y z
N MET A 1 -10.31 25.55 1.72
CA MET A 1 -9.61 24.23 1.74
C MET A 1 -10.63 23.13 1.64
N LYS A 2 -10.41 22.20 0.70
CA LYS A 2 -11.28 21.04 0.53
C LYS A 2 -10.55 19.77 0.96
N TYR A 3 -11.23 18.94 1.73
CA TYR A 3 -10.71 17.65 2.18
C TYR A 3 -11.44 16.53 1.45
N PHE A 4 -10.67 15.61 0.90
CA PHE A 4 -11.19 14.41 0.25
C PHE A 4 -10.77 13.22 1.12
N VAL A 5 -11.74 12.43 1.58
CA VAL A 5 -11.50 11.34 2.52
C VAL A 5 -11.81 10.01 1.84
N VAL A 6 -10.87 9.09 1.89
CA VAL A 6 -11.03 7.73 1.36
C VAL A 6 -10.56 6.72 2.40
N SER A 7 -11.04 5.48 2.31
CA SER A 7 -10.58 4.38 3.15
C SER A 7 -10.66 3.08 2.37
N ASP A 8 -9.99 2.03 2.91
CA ASP A 8 -10.09 0.66 2.37
C ASP A 8 -9.78 0.58 0.87
N ILE A 9 -8.71 1.24 0.45
CA ILE A 9 -8.27 1.26 -0.94
C ILE A 9 -7.85 -0.14 -1.39
N HIS A 10 -7.13 -0.89 -0.55
CA HIS A 10 -6.71 -2.27 -0.79
C HIS A 10 -6.11 -2.51 -2.17
N SER A 11 -5.24 -1.60 -2.64
CA SER A 11 -4.54 -1.71 -3.93
C SER A 11 -5.47 -1.66 -5.16
N PHE A 12 -6.69 -1.20 -5.02
CA PHE A 12 -7.62 -0.99 -6.15
C PHE A 12 -7.42 0.41 -6.73
N TYR A 13 -6.35 0.56 -7.50
CA TYR A 13 -5.93 1.86 -8.03
C TYR A 13 -6.96 2.49 -8.97
N ILE A 14 -7.50 1.70 -9.90
CA ILE A 14 -8.45 2.22 -10.90
C ILE A 14 -9.71 2.76 -10.22
N GLU A 15 -10.23 2.01 -9.26
CA GLU A 15 -11.41 2.40 -8.48
C GLU A 15 -11.14 3.66 -7.66
N LEU A 16 -9.95 3.75 -7.05
CA LEU A 16 -9.52 4.94 -6.32
C LEU A 16 -9.51 6.16 -7.23
N LYS A 17 -8.88 6.06 -8.40
CA LYS A 17 -8.79 7.16 -9.36
C LYS A 17 -10.17 7.60 -9.83
N ARG A 18 -11.04 6.66 -10.17
CA ARG A 18 -12.41 6.97 -10.59
C ARG A 18 -13.19 7.71 -9.51
N ALA A 19 -13.09 7.25 -8.27
CA ALA A 19 -13.79 7.88 -7.15
C ALA A 19 -13.30 9.30 -6.91
N LEU A 20 -11.99 9.52 -6.94
CA LEU A 20 -11.40 10.83 -6.74
C LEU A 20 -11.71 11.78 -7.91
N ASP A 21 -11.66 11.30 -9.14
CA ASP A 21 -12.01 12.11 -10.31
C ASP A 21 -13.47 12.52 -10.27
N LYS A 22 -14.36 11.60 -9.90
CA LYS A 22 -15.79 11.89 -9.75
C LYS A 22 -16.06 12.91 -8.64
N ALA A 23 -15.29 12.87 -7.55
CA ALA A 23 -15.41 13.83 -6.45
C ALA A 23 -14.77 15.18 -6.78
N GLY A 24 -13.99 15.27 -7.83
CA GLY A 24 -13.34 16.52 -8.24
C GLY A 24 -11.97 16.76 -7.62
N PHE A 25 -11.34 15.72 -7.05
CA PHE A 25 -10.00 15.85 -6.47
C PHE A 25 -8.96 16.15 -7.54
N ASN A 26 -8.11 17.16 -7.27
CA ASN A 26 -6.98 17.50 -8.13
C ASN A 26 -5.72 17.65 -7.28
N LYS A 27 -4.77 16.74 -7.46
CA LYS A 27 -3.50 16.74 -6.70
C LYS A 27 -2.65 18.00 -6.92
N ARG A 28 -2.89 18.71 -7.98
CA ARG A 28 -2.20 19.97 -8.31
C ARG A 28 -2.83 21.19 -7.64
N ASN A 29 -4.07 21.06 -7.15
CA ASN A 29 -4.76 22.16 -6.50
C ASN A 29 -4.28 22.28 -5.05
N LYS A 30 -3.71 23.43 -4.70
CA LYS A 30 -3.16 23.68 -3.36
C LYS A 30 -4.21 23.67 -2.25
N ASP A 31 -5.48 23.86 -2.59
CA ASP A 31 -6.58 23.84 -1.64
C ASP A 31 -7.17 22.44 -1.43
N HIS A 32 -6.67 21.42 -2.15
CA HIS A 32 -7.14 20.06 -2.02
C HIS A 32 -6.19 19.23 -1.15
N THR A 33 -6.74 18.59 -0.12
CA THR A 33 -6.01 17.67 0.75
C THR A 33 -6.70 16.30 0.73
N LEU A 34 -5.92 15.26 0.52
CA LEU A 34 -6.40 13.88 0.56
C LEU A 34 -6.10 13.27 1.93
N ILE A 35 -7.12 12.67 2.55
CA ILE A 35 -6.99 11.92 3.80
C ILE A 35 -7.32 10.46 3.51
N VAL A 36 -6.39 9.56 3.80
CA VAL A 36 -6.56 8.13 3.61
C VAL A 36 -6.68 7.47 4.98
N CYS A 37 -7.84 6.90 5.26
CA CYS A 37 -8.15 6.30 6.56
C CYS A 37 -7.86 4.81 6.57
N GLY A 38 -6.56 4.45 6.45
CA GLY A 38 -6.11 3.07 6.60
C GLY A 38 -6.37 2.14 5.42
N ASP A 39 -5.82 0.94 5.54
CA ASP A 39 -6.01 -0.18 4.60
C ASP A 39 -5.73 0.22 3.14
N ILE A 40 -4.53 0.76 2.91
CA ILE A 40 -4.12 1.28 1.60
C ILE A 40 -3.80 0.15 0.63
N PHE A 41 -3.07 -0.86 1.11
CA PHE A 41 -2.57 -1.97 0.31
C PHE A 41 -3.28 -3.28 0.65
N ASP A 42 -2.77 -4.36 0.11
CA ASP A 42 -3.28 -5.72 0.23
C ASP A 42 -4.59 -5.94 -0.55
N ARG A 43 -4.78 -7.18 -1.02
CA ARG A 43 -5.95 -7.69 -1.75
C ARG A 43 -6.09 -7.26 -3.20
N GLY A 44 -5.99 -5.98 -3.52
CA GLY A 44 -6.19 -5.50 -4.90
C GLY A 44 -4.99 -5.72 -5.82
N PRO A 45 -5.16 -5.51 -7.13
CA PRO A 45 -4.18 -5.91 -8.13
C PRO A 45 -3.03 -4.92 -8.36
N ASP A 46 -3.14 -3.68 -7.91
CA ASP A 46 -2.18 -2.63 -8.30
C ASP A 46 -1.64 -1.83 -7.11
N THR A 47 -0.84 -2.50 -6.29
CA THR A 47 -0.16 -1.86 -5.16
C THR A 47 0.79 -0.75 -5.63
N LEU A 48 1.55 -0.99 -6.71
CA LEU A 48 2.47 0.02 -7.24
C LEU A 48 1.75 1.26 -7.77
N GLY A 49 0.61 1.09 -8.42
CA GLY A 49 -0.20 2.21 -8.91
C GLY A 49 -0.66 3.11 -7.77
N VAL A 50 -1.19 2.51 -6.71
CA VAL A 50 -1.62 3.24 -5.51
C VAL A 50 -0.41 3.93 -4.85
N TYR A 51 0.69 3.21 -4.67
CA TYR A 51 1.91 3.76 -4.07
C TYR A 51 2.43 4.98 -4.85
N LYS A 52 2.57 4.86 -6.16
CA LYS A 52 3.04 5.94 -7.01
C LYS A 52 2.10 7.14 -6.99
N PHE A 53 0.79 6.88 -7.01
CA PHE A 53 -0.20 7.94 -6.94
C PHE A 53 -0.12 8.72 -5.63
N LEU A 54 -0.12 8.03 -4.48
CA LEU A 54 -0.09 8.68 -3.17
C LEU A 54 1.21 9.45 -2.96
N THR A 55 2.34 8.90 -3.40
CA THR A 55 3.63 9.58 -3.27
C THR A 55 3.80 10.75 -4.25
N SER A 56 2.97 10.83 -5.29
CA SER A 56 2.96 11.97 -6.21
C SER A 56 2.26 13.21 -5.63
N ILE A 57 1.50 13.04 -4.54
CA ILE A 57 0.84 14.15 -3.85
C ILE A 57 1.81 14.73 -2.82
N PRO A 58 1.96 16.07 -2.74
CA PRO A 58 2.82 16.67 -1.72
C PRO A 58 2.45 16.21 -0.32
N LYS A 59 3.45 15.87 0.50
CA LYS A 59 3.24 15.33 1.85
C LYS A 59 2.33 16.18 2.72
N LYS A 60 2.37 17.49 2.55
CA LYS A 60 1.52 18.43 3.32
C LYS A 60 0.04 18.27 2.99
N ARG A 61 -0.29 17.68 1.86
CA ARG A 61 -1.67 17.55 1.37
C ARG A 61 -2.11 16.10 1.20
N CYS A 62 -1.37 15.15 1.79
CA CYS A 62 -1.75 13.74 1.81
C CYS A 62 -1.52 13.20 3.22
N ILE A 63 -2.61 12.97 3.94
CA ILE A 63 -2.59 12.50 5.32
C ILE A 63 -2.95 11.02 5.31
N LEU A 64 -2.05 10.18 5.82
CA LEU A 64 -2.23 8.73 5.86
C LEU A 64 -2.44 8.27 7.30
N ILE A 65 -3.53 7.57 7.55
CA ILE A 65 -3.87 7.02 8.87
C ILE A 65 -3.75 5.50 8.79
N LYS A 66 -3.11 4.88 9.79
CA LYS A 66 -2.93 3.42 9.83
C LYS A 66 -4.26 2.70 10.03
N GLY A 67 -4.45 1.62 9.28
CA GLY A 67 -5.56 0.67 9.45
C GLY A 67 -5.05 -0.71 9.86
N ASN A 68 -5.93 -1.71 9.85
CA ASN A 68 -5.59 -3.08 10.24
C ASN A 68 -4.53 -3.72 9.34
N HIS A 69 -4.60 -3.50 8.03
CA HIS A 69 -3.64 -4.08 7.08
C HIS A 69 -2.25 -3.47 7.22
N GLU A 70 -2.14 -2.22 7.61
CA GLU A 70 -0.85 -1.61 7.90
C GLU A 70 -0.20 -2.22 9.15
N LEU A 71 -1.00 -2.65 10.14
CA LEU A 71 -0.49 -3.38 11.30
C LEU A 71 0.01 -4.77 10.91
N LEU A 72 -0.69 -5.48 10.03
CA LEU A 72 -0.23 -6.77 9.49
C LEU A 72 1.09 -6.60 8.74
N TYR A 73 1.21 -5.55 7.99
CA TYR A 73 2.38 -5.17 7.24
C TYR A 73 3.59 -4.94 8.15
N GLU A 74 3.41 -4.19 9.24
CA GLU A 74 4.46 -3.96 10.23
C GLU A 74 4.89 -5.26 10.89
N LYS A 75 3.94 -6.13 11.26
CA LYS A 75 4.24 -7.44 11.85
C LYS A 75 5.04 -8.32 10.91
N LEU A 76 4.70 -8.32 9.62
CA LEU A 76 5.44 -9.10 8.63
C LEU A 76 6.88 -8.62 8.49
N LEU A 77 7.13 -7.31 8.60
CA LEU A 77 8.49 -6.76 8.56
C LEU A 77 9.37 -7.26 9.72
N GLU A 78 8.77 -7.63 10.83
CA GLU A 78 9.47 -8.14 12.01
C GLU A 78 9.73 -9.65 11.94
N LYS A 79 9.05 -10.37 11.04
CA LYS A 79 9.17 -11.82 10.88
C LYS A 79 10.26 -12.16 9.88
N LYS A 80 10.81 -13.37 10.02
CA LYS A 80 11.72 -13.94 9.01
C LYS A 80 10.96 -14.57 7.86
N LEU A 81 9.80 -15.20 8.17
CA LEU A 81 8.97 -15.91 7.20
C LEU A 81 7.53 -15.43 7.31
N PRO A 82 6.83 -15.30 6.16
CA PRO A 82 5.40 -15.01 6.20
C PRO A 82 4.62 -16.22 6.72
N GLU A 83 3.49 -15.95 7.34
CA GLU A 83 2.55 -16.96 7.81
C GLU A 83 1.37 -17.07 6.84
N SER A 84 0.52 -18.11 7.02
CA SER A 84 -0.60 -18.34 6.11
C SER A 84 -1.53 -17.12 5.99
N TYR A 85 -1.78 -16.40 7.08
CA TYR A 85 -2.63 -15.22 7.02
C TYR A 85 -2.01 -14.06 6.23
N ASP A 86 -0.68 -13.99 6.13
CA ASP A 86 -0.02 -12.99 5.30
C ASP A 86 -0.31 -13.21 3.81
N PHE A 87 -0.41 -14.46 3.39
CA PHE A 87 -0.82 -14.81 2.02
C PHE A 87 -2.31 -14.59 1.80
N SER A 88 -3.16 -15.05 2.73
CA SER A 88 -4.61 -14.92 2.57
C SER A 88 -5.09 -13.47 2.59
N ASN A 89 -4.40 -12.58 3.26
CA ASN A 89 -4.68 -11.15 3.26
C ASN A 89 -3.96 -10.39 2.14
N HIS A 90 -3.21 -11.10 1.29
CA HIS A 90 -2.43 -10.52 0.19
C HIS A 90 -1.31 -9.57 0.64
N THR A 91 -0.88 -9.67 1.91
CA THR A 91 0.22 -8.86 2.43
C THR A 91 1.54 -9.20 1.74
N VAL A 92 1.75 -10.48 1.42
CA VAL A 92 2.92 -10.92 0.65
C VAL A 92 2.93 -10.30 -0.73
N ASP A 93 1.77 -10.21 -1.40
CA ASP A 93 1.65 -9.54 -2.70
C ASP A 93 2.09 -8.08 -2.61
N THR A 94 1.69 -7.38 -1.56
CA THR A 94 2.08 -5.99 -1.31
C THR A 94 3.61 -5.88 -1.22
N PHE A 95 4.24 -6.76 -0.45
CA PHE A 95 5.68 -6.79 -0.32
C PHE A 95 6.38 -7.06 -1.64
N CYS A 96 5.88 -8.04 -2.41
CA CYS A 96 6.46 -8.41 -3.70
C CYS A 96 6.38 -7.25 -4.69
N GLN A 97 5.25 -6.58 -4.78
CA GLN A 97 5.08 -5.47 -5.72
C GLN A 97 5.97 -4.28 -5.38
N ILE A 98 6.02 -3.88 -4.12
CA ILE A 98 6.82 -2.73 -3.68
C ILE A 98 8.32 -3.03 -3.79
N ALA A 99 8.73 -4.23 -3.40
CA ALA A 99 10.14 -4.64 -3.43
C ALA A 99 10.61 -5.09 -4.80
N GLY A 100 9.71 -5.37 -5.74
CA GLY A 100 10.05 -5.85 -7.07
C GLY A 100 10.38 -7.34 -7.14
N TYR A 101 9.86 -8.14 -6.20
CA TYR A 101 10.04 -9.60 -6.18
C TYR A 101 8.78 -10.33 -6.60
N ASP A 102 8.96 -11.53 -7.16
CA ASP A 102 7.85 -12.43 -7.44
C ASP A 102 7.38 -13.09 -6.15
N GLN A 103 6.06 -13.19 -5.95
CA GLN A 103 5.47 -13.84 -4.79
C GLN A 103 5.95 -15.28 -4.61
N GLU A 104 6.16 -16.01 -5.69
CA GLU A 104 6.62 -17.40 -5.64
C GLU A 104 7.99 -17.54 -4.97
N ILE A 105 8.84 -16.52 -5.09
CA ILE A 105 10.15 -16.51 -4.45
C ILE A 105 10.02 -16.47 -2.93
N LEU A 106 8.94 -15.93 -2.42
CA LEU A 106 8.67 -15.80 -0.98
C LEU A 106 7.84 -16.96 -0.41
N ALA A 107 7.50 -17.96 -1.22
CA ALA A 107 6.83 -19.17 -0.73
C ALA A 107 7.71 -19.88 0.32
N PRO A 108 7.13 -20.67 1.25
CA PRO A 108 7.89 -21.26 2.36
C PRO A 108 9.15 -22.02 1.95
N LYS A 109 9.12 -22.71 0.80
CA LYS A 109 10.30 -23.43 0.27
C LYS A 109 11.45 -22.51 -0.14
N TYR A 110 11.20 -21.22 -0.26
CA TYR A 110 12.20 -20.21 -0.64
C TYR A 110 12.42 -19.20 0.49
N SER A 111 12.28 -19.62 1.73
CA SER A 111 12.33 -18.76 2.91
C SER A 111 13.56 -17.86 2.98
N ARG A 112 14.72 -18.33 2.49
CA ARG A 112 15.95 -17.53 2.46
C ARG A 112 15.81 -16.25 1.63
N LYS A 113 14.97 -16.29 0.61
CA LYS A 113 14.74 -15.14 -0.28
C LYS A 113 13.94 -14.04 0.42
N PHE A 114 13.11 -14.41 1.37
CA PHE A 114 12.36 -13.42 2.15
C PHE A 114 13.28 -12.52 2.99
N ASP A 115 14.35 -13.08 3.57
CA ASP A 115 15.31 -12.29 4.34
C ASP A 115 16.07 -11.28 3.46
N ASP A 116 16.18 -11.54 2.16
CA ASP A 116 16.86 -10.66 1.20
C ASP A 116 15.95 -9.55 0.64
N VAL A 117 14.65 -9.56 0.97
CA VAL A 117 13.73 -8.51 0.52
C VAL A 117 14.15 -7.16 1.10
N PRO A 118 14.27 -6.10 0.28
CA PRO A 118 14.72 -4.79 0.76
C PRO A 118 13.65 -4.12 1.61
N ARG A 119 13.68 -4.43 2.90
CA ARG A 119 12.67 -3.99 3.89
C ARG A 119 12.63 -2.48 4.05
N GLU A 120 13.77 -1.81 3.89
CA GLU A 120 13.83 -0.34 3.96
C GLU A 120 12.94 0.29 2.90
N ARG A 121 12.98 -0.25 1.67
CA ARG A 121 12.14 0.21 0.58
C ARG A 121 10.65 0.06 0.91
N ILE A 122 10.28 -1.04 1.58
CA ILE A 122 8.91 -1.29 2.01
C ILE A 122 8.48 -0.32 3.12
N ARG A 123 9.35 -0.06 4.08
CA ARG A 123 9.07 0.89 5.18
C ARG A 123 8.86 2.32 4.70
N GLN A 124 9.49 2.69 3.60
CA GLN A 124 9.32 4.02 3.00
C GLN A 124 7.99 4.16 2.24
N ALA A 125 7.38 3.04 1.90
CA ALA A 125 6.05 3.02 1.29
C ALA A 125 4.97 3.24 2.34
#